data_e2db84835331eb86945deecb2deb2cab
#
_entry.id   e2db84835331eb86945deecb2deb2cab
#
_cell.length_a   1.000
_cell.length_b   1.000
_cell.length_c   1.000
_cell.angle_alpha   90.00
_cell.angle_beta   90.00
_cell.angle_gamma   90.00
#
_symmetry.space_group_name_H-M   'P 1'
#
loop_
_entity.id
_entity.type
_entity.pdbx_description
1 polymer ?
#
loop_
_entity_poly.entity_id
_entity_poly.type
_entity_poly.pdbx_seq_one_letter_code
_entity_poly.pdbx_strand_id
1 'polypeptide(L)'
;MVAPSRPLLAIVWHSRTGAAEAMARAAYDSAGEGALLLAAEHAEPAVLLAAAGYLFVCPENLGGMTGTMKEMFDRTYYPLLGRVEGRPYATAIAAGSDGRGGQAQIDRIVTGWRLRRVAGPLIVNLGAQTPEAILAPKRVAGQALQSCRELGAALAEGLRLGIF
;
A
#
# COMPACT_ATOMS: atom_id res chain seq x y z
N MET A 1 -13.02 18.80 25.83
CA MET A 1 -11.72 18.66 25.12
C MET A 1 -11.82 17.41 24.25
N VAL A 2 -11.81 17.55 22.94
CA VAL A 2 -11.81 16.42 22.01
C VAL A 2 -10.39 15.84 22.07
N ALA A 3 -10.24 14.56 22.41
CA ALA A 3 -8.95 13.89 22.29
C ALA A 3 -8.42 14.08 20.86
N PRO A 4 -7.13 14.39 20.66
CA PRO A 4 -6.60 14.49 19.31
C PRO A 4 -6.92 13.18 18.58
N SER A 5 -7.58 13.29 17.42
CA SER A 5 -7.86 12.13 16.57
C SER A 5 -6.54 11.41 16.30
N ARG A 6 -6.48 10.10 16.53
CA ARG A 6 -5.28 9.32 16.19
C ARG A 6 -4.94 9.51 14.72
N PRO A 7 -3.66 9.73 14.38
CA PRO A 7 -3.27 9.82 12.99
C PRO A 7 -3.60 8.50 12.27
N LEU A 8 -4.28 8.59 11.13
CA LEU A 8 -4.80 7.45 10.40
C LEU A 8 -3.80 6.99 9.34
N LEU A 9 -3.46 5.70 9.33
CA LEU A 9 -2.75 5.04 8.25
C LEU A 9 -3.76 4.48 7.25
N ALA A 10 -3.76 4.96 6.02
CA ALA A 10 -4.55 4.37 4.95
C ALA A 10 -3.76 3.25 4.27
N ILE A 11 -4.22 2.01 4.40
CA ILE A 11 -3.68 0.85 3.67
C ILE A 11 -4.56 0.67 2.44
N VAL A 12 -4.07 1.16 1.30
CA VAL A 12 -4.78 1.12 0.02
C VAL A 12 -4.30 -0.08 -0.76
N TRP A 13 -5.21 -0.97 -1.14
CA TRP A 13 -4.84 -2.23 -1.76
C TRP A 13 -5.70 -2.58 -2.96
N HIS A 14 -5.11 -3.35 -3.86
CA HIS A 14 -5.81 -4.11 -4.89
C HIS A 14 -5.14 -5.48 -5.02
N SER A 15 -5.92 -6.51 -5.35
CA SER A 15 -5.42 -7.86 -5.56
C SER A 15 -6.14 -8.52 -6.73
N ARG A 16 -5.44 -9.38 -7.46
CA ARG A 16 -6.03 -10.17 -8.55
C ARG A 16 -6.26 -11.63 -8.15
N THR A 17 -5.33 -12.21 -7.42
CA THR A 17 -5.33 -13.64 -7.10
C THR A 17 -5.13 -13.93 -5.61
N GLY A 18 -5.24 -12.90 -4.78
CA GLY A 18 -5.29 -13.01 -3.33
C GLY A 18 -4.01 -12.67 -2.58
N ALA A 19 -2.85 -12.62 -3.24
CA ALA A 19 -1.58 -12.36 -2.53
C ALA A 19 -1.52 -10.96 -1.93
N ALA A 20 -1.75 -9.92 -2.73
CA ALA A 20 -1.71 -8.54 -2.24
C ALA A 20 -2.79 -8.28 -1.18
N GLU A 21 -3.97 -8.90 -1.30
CA GLU A 21 -5.00 -8.81 -0.26
C GLU A 21 -4.51 -9.41 1.06
N ALA A 22 -3.91 -10.61 1.04
CA ALA A 22 -3.37 -11.23 2.25
C ALA A 22 -2.27 -10.36 2.90
N MET A 23 -1.41 -9.75 2.09
CA MET A 23 -0.38 -8.83 2.54
C MET A 23 -0.97 -7.58 3.20
N ALA A 24 -1.97 -6.97 2.58
CA ALA A 24 -2.65 -5.78 3.09
C ALA A 24 -3.37 -6.07 4.41
N ARG A 25 -4.07 -7.20 4.50
CA ARG A 25 -4.76 -7.62 5.72
C ARG A 25 -3.78 -7.90 6.86
N ALA A 26 -2.65 -8.55 6.58
CA ALA A 26 -1.62 -8.79 7.58
C ALA A 26 -1.06 -7.47 8.15
N ALA A 27 -0.78 -6.49 7.28
CA ALA A 27 -0.35 -5.16 7.71
C ALA A 27 -1.42 -4.45 8.55
N TYR A 28 -2.67 -4.51 8.11
CA TYR A 28 -3.81 -3.90 8.81
C TYR A 28 -4.02 -4.49 10.21
N ASP A 29 -4.00 -5.81 10.34
CA ASP A 29 -4.22 -6.49 11.61
C ASP A 29 -3.17 -6.08 12.66
N SER A 30 -1.93 -5.85 12.23
CA SER A 30 -0.85 -5.43 13.13
C SER A 30 -0.78 -3.91 13.34
N ALA A 31 -1.32 -3.13 12.43
CA ALA A 31 -1.40 -1.67 12.58
C ALA A 31 -2.43 -1.24 13.65
N GLY A 32 -3.47 -2.05 13.85
CA GLY A 32 -4.47 -1.82 14.89
C GLY A 32 -5.43 -0.67 14.59
N GLU A 33 -5.95 -0.04 15.64
CA GLU A 33 -7.02 0.98 15.55
C GLU A 33 -6.62 2.25 14.78
N GLY A 34 -5.34 2.48 14.54
CA GLY A 34 -4.82 3.62 13.78
C GLY A 34 -4.77 3.40 12.28
N ALA A 35 -5.39 2.35 11.75
CA ALA A 35 -5.35 2.02 10.34
C ALA A 35 -6.73 1.82 9.74
N LEU A 36 -6.81 2.09 8.43
CA LEU A 36 -7.97 1.84 7.59
C LEU A 36 -7.54 0.95 6.44
N LEU A 37 -8.24 -0.17 6.24
CA LEU A 37 -8.05 -1.06 5.09
C LEU A 37 -8.99 -0.63 3.98
N LEU A 38 -8.46 -0.16 2.86
CA LEU A 38 -9.21 0.51 1.81
C LEU A 38 -8.91 -0.10 0.44
N ALA A 39 -9.89 -0.78 -0.14
CA ALA A 39 -9.75 -1.26 -1.51
C ALA A 39 -9.62 -0.07 -2.47
N ALA A 40 -8.74 -0.19 -3.47
CA ALA A 40 -8.42 0.91 -4.40
C ALA A 40 -9.67 1.45 -5.11
N GLU A 41 -10.59 0.57 -5.51
CA GLU A 41 -11.85 0.95 -6.15
C GLU A 41 -12.77 1.80 -5.26
N HIS A 42 -12.59 1.76 -3.95
CA HIS A 42 -13.37 2.51 -2.96
C HIS A 42 -12.59 3.66 -2.31
N ALA A 43 -11.36 3.91 -2.76
CA ALA A 43 -10.53 4.99 -2.24
C ALA A 43 -11.01 6.35 -2.77
N GLU A 44 -11.73 7.08 -1.95
CA GLU A 44 -12.20 8.41 -2.28
C GLU A 44 -11.20 9.48 -1.83
N PRO A 45 -11.10 10.63 -2.55
CA PRO A 45 -10.19 11.71 -2.17
C PRO A 45 -10.32 12.17 -0.72
N ALA A 46 -11.55 12.30 -0.21
CA ALA A 46 -11.79 12.74 1.16
C ALA A 46 -11.16 11.82 2.20
N VAL A 47 -11.22 10.51 1.98
CA VAL A 47 -10.63 9.52 2.89
C VAL A 47 -9.11 9.60 2.85
N LEU A 48 -8.52 9.70 1.67
CA LEU A 48 -7.07 9.84 1.51
C LEU A 48 -6.55 11.16 2.09
N LEU A 49 -7.31 12.25 1.94
CA LEU A 49 -6.96 13.55 2.55
C LEU A 49 -6.96 13.49 4.09
N ALA A 50 -7.85 12.70 4.67
CA ALA A 50 -7.93 12.51 6.12
C ALA A 50 -6.80 11.64 6.69
N ALA A 51 -6.14 10.82 5.86
CA ALA A 51 -5.06 9.95 6.29
C ALA A 51 -3.78 10.73 6.57
N ALA A 52 -3.05 10.36 7.62
CA ALA A 52 -1.77 10.95 7.96
C ALA A 52 -0.59 10.29 7.26
N GLY A 53 -0.77 9.08 6.73
CA GLY A 53 0.22 8.32 5.98
C GLY A 53 -0.42 7.19 5.18
N TYR A 54 0.37 6.55 4.33
CA TYR A 54 -0.14 5.58 3.36
C TYR A 54 0.73 4.34 3.27
N LEU A 55 0.08 3.20 3.09
CA LEU A 55 0.69 1.95 2.62
C LEU A 55 -0.03 1.52 1.36
N PHE A 56 0.68 1.47 0.23
CA PHE A 56 0.12 1.01 -1.04
C PHE A 56 0.50 -0.45 -1.27
N VAL A 57 -0.49 -1.31 -1.46
CA VAL A 57 -0.31 -2.76 -1.60
C VAL A 57 -1.02 -3.25 -2.85
N CYS A 58 -0.25 -3.72 -3.82
CA CYS A 58 -0.82 -4.27 -5.05
C CYS A 58 0.11 -5.29 -5.71
N PRO A 59 -0.39 -6.10 -6.63
CA PRO A 59 0.49 -6.93 -7.44
C PRO A 59 1.14 -6.12 -8.55
N GLU A 60 2.33 -6.55 -8.95
CA GLU A 60 2.86 -6.19 -10.26
C GLU A 60 2.12 -6.98 -11.33
N ASN A 61 1.62 -6.29 -12.33
CA ASN A 61 0.95 -6.87 -13.48
C ASN A 61 1.45 -6.22 -14.75
N LEU A 62 1.98 -7.02 -15.67
CA LEU A 62 2.54 -6.54 -16.93
C LEU A 62 3.60 -5.43 -16.76
N GLY A 63 4.47 -5.59 -15.78
CA GLY A 63 5.59 -4.68 -15.52
C GLY A 63 5.25 -3.38 -14.79
N GLY A 64 4.02 -3.23 -14.31
CA GLY A 64 3.57 -2.06 -13.56
C GLY A 64 2.58 -2.43 -12.46
N MET A 65 1.94 -1.44 -11.85
CA MET A 65 0.83 -1.70 -10.95
C MET A 65 -0.40 -2.17 -11.74
N THR A 66 -1.33 -2.83 -11.07
CA THR A 66 -2.62 -3.21 -11.69
C THR A 66 -3.40 -1.99 -12.16
N GLY A 67 -4.20 -2.16 -13.21
CA GLY A 67 -5.04 -1.10 -13.75
C GLY A 67 -5.99 -0.49 -12.73
N THR A 68 -6.54 -1.30 -11.82
CA THR A 68 -7.40 -0.81 -10.73
C THR A 68 -6.65 0.11 -9.76
N MET A 69 -5.41 -0.24 -9.40
CA MET A 69 -4.59 0.64 -8.57
C MET A 69 -4.23 1.93 -9.32
N LYS A 70 -3.89 1.83 -10.60
CA LYS A 70 -3.59 3.00 -11.43
C LYS A 70 -4.81 3.92 -11.57
N GLU A 71 -5.99 3.36 -11.76
CA GLU A 71 -7.24 4.13 -11.83
C GLU A 71 -7.49 4.90 -10.55
N MET A 72 -7.24 4.29 -9.39
CA MET A 72 -7.33 4.99 -8.11
C MET A 72 -6.43 6.23 -8.09
N PHE A 73 -5.18 6.11 -8.53
CA PHE A 73 -4.29 7.27 -8.63
C PHE A 73 -4.79 8.30 -9.64
N ASP A 74 -5.25 7.88 -10.81
CA ASP A 74 -5.81 8.80 -11.82
C ASP A 74 -6.98 9.62 -11.26
N ARG A 75 -7.87 8.97 -10.52
CA ARG A 75 -9.07 9.58 -9.95
C ARG A 75 -8.76 10.51 -8.78
N THR A 76 -7.74 10.19 -7.98
CA THR A 76 -7.44 10.91 -6.74
C THR A 76 -6.27 11.90 -6.87
N TYR A 77 -5.51 11.85 -7.96
CA TYR A 77 -4.25 12.59 -8.08
C TYR A 77 -4.44 14.10 -7.91
N TYR A 78 -5.27 14.71 -8.72
CA TYR A 78 -5.48 16.16 -8.68
C TYR A 78 -6.21 16.63 -7.41
N PRO A 79 -7.21 15.93 -6.89
CA PRO A 79 -7.80 16.30 -5.59
C PRO A 79 -6.81 16.32 -4.42
N LEU A 80 -5.74 15.49 -4.45
CA LEU A 80 -4.75 15.44 -3.40
C LEU A 80 -3.53 16.34 -3.66
N LEU A 81 -3.33 16.77 -4.89
CA LEU A 81 -2.14 17.53 -5.28
C LEU A 81 -2.00 18.83 -4.45
N GLY A 82 -0.83 19.01 -3.84
CA GLY A 82 -0.55 20.16 -2.98
C GLY A 82 -1.19 20.12 -1.60
N ARG A 83 -1.84 19.01 -1.22
CA ARG A 83 -2.60 18.91 0.05
C ARG A 83 -2.09 17.81 1.00
N VAL A 84 -1.19 16.94 0.53
CA VAL A 84 -0.68 15.79 1.30
C VAL A 84 0.86 15.78 1.38
N GLU A 85 1.50 16.87 1.06
CA GLU A 85 2.96 16.98 0.99
C GLU A 85 3.62 16.59 2.32
N GLY A 86 4.72 15.84 2.22
CA GLY A 86 5.51 15.41 3.37
C GLY A 86 4.93 14.22 4.15
N ARG A 87 3.71 13.77 3.84
CA ARG A 87 3.14 12.60 4.53
C ARG A 87 3.95 11.35 4.22
N PRO A 88 4.15 10.47 5.22
CA PRO A 88 4.91 9.25 5.04
C PRO A 88 4.16 8.22 4.19
N TYR A 89 4.91 7.44 3.40
CA TYR A 89 4.36 6.28 2.72
C TYR A 89 5.34 5.13 2.67
N ALA A 90 4.81 3.96 2.46
CA ALA A 90 5.53 2.75 2.11
C ALA A 90 4.75 1.94 1.07
N THR A 91 5.36 0.90 0.54
CA THR A 91 4.79 0.05 -0.49
C THR A 91 5.06 -1.41 -0.20
N ALA A 92 4.11 -2.27 -0.58
CA ALA A 92 4.26 -3.71 -0.56
C ALA A 92 3.73 -4.28 -1.89
N ILE A 93 4.58 -4.96 -2.63
CA ILE A 93 4.28 -5.45 -3.98
C ILE A 93 4.32 -6.98 -3.99
N ALA A 94 3.26 -7.59 -4.50
CA ALA A 94 3.23 -9.01 -4.81
C ALA A 94 3.65 -9.21 -6.27
N ALA A 95 4.65 -10.01 -6.53
CA ALA A 95 5.20 -10.19 -7.88
C ALA A 95 5.33 -11.67 -8.24
N GLY A 96 5.11 -11.98 -9.51
CA GLY A 96 5.38 -13.31 -10.05
C GLY A 96 6.88 -13.58 -10.20
N SER A 97 7.66 -12.55 -10.52
CA SER A 97 9.11 -12.67 -10.72
C SER A 97 9.92 -11.45 -10.30
N ASP A 98 9.50 -10.23 -10.60
CA ASP A 98 10.32 -9.03 -10.35
C ASP A 98 9.69 -8.10 -9.30
N GLY A 99 8.65 -7.35 -9.63
CA GLY A 99 7.97 -6.39 -8.75
C GLY A 99 8.52 -4.97 -8.80
N ARG A 100 9.71 -4.75 -9.36
CA ARG A 100 10.34 -3.42 -9.39
C ARG A 100 9.61 -2.42 -10.27
N GLY A 101 8.97 -2.89 -11.35
CA GLY A 101 8.19 -2.03 -12.24
C GLY A 101 6.97 -1.44 -11.55
N GLY A 102 6.20 -2.26 -10.83
CA GLY A 102 5.06 -1.81 -10.04
C GLY A 102 5.49 -0.84 -8.93
N GLN A 103 6.57 -1.19 -8.23
CA GLN A 103 7.17 -0.34 -7.21
C GLN A 103 7.57 1.04 -7.75
N ALA A 104 8.32 1.07 -8.84
CA ALA A 104 8.81 2.31 -9.45
C ALA A 104 7.67 3.19 -9.96
N GLN A 105 6.61 2.60 -10.48
CA GLN A 105 5.45 3.34 -10.98
C GLN A 105 4.72 4.05 -9.84
N ILE A 106 4.51 3.39 -8.71
CA ILE A 106 3.91 4.01 -7.53
C ILE A 106 4.80 5.15 -7.04
N ASP A 107 6.09 4.90 -6.85
CA ASP A 107 7.05 5.92 -6.39
C ASP A 107 7.02 7.17 -7.26
N ARG A 108 6.97 6.99 -8.58
CA ARG A 108 6.94 8.11 -9.51
C ARG A 108 5.67 8.96 -9.35
N ILE A 109 4.51 8.33 -9.17
CA ILE A 109 3.25 9.04 -9.01
C ILE A 109 3.23 9.81 -7.68
N VAL A 110 3.55 9.14 -6.58
CA VAL A 110 3.49 9.77 -5.25
C VAL A 110 4.59 10.81 -5.00
N THR A 111 5.65 10.78 -5.80
CA THR A 111 6.62 11.88 -5.86
C THR A 111 5.94 13.19 -6.31
N GLY A 112 4.98 13.12 -7.21
CA GLY A 112 4.15 14.27 -7.58
C GLY A 112 3.32 14.80 -6.41
N TRP A 113 2.83 13.94 -5.53
CA TRP A 113 2.18 14.34 -4.27
C TRP A 113 3.17 14.81 -3.20
N ARG A 114 4.47 14.69 -3.44
CA ARG A 114 5.54 14.97 -2.50
C ARG A 114 5.43 14.18 -1.20
N LEU A 115 4.98 12.93 -1.30
CA LEU A 115 5.04 12.00 -0.18
C LEU A 115 6.50 11.65 0.13
N ARG A 116 6.75 11.24 1.37
CA ARG A 116 8.07 10.85 1.84
C ARG A 116 8.11 9.35 2.13
N ARG A 117 8.97 8.62 1.42
CA ARG A 117 9.19 7.20 1.68
C ARG A 117 9.87 7.02 3.04
N VAL A 118 9.31 6.17 3.88
CA VAL A 118 9.81 5.93 5.25
C VAL A 118 10.23 4.49 5.51
N ALA A 119 10.05 3.60 4.53
CA ALA A 119 10.53 2.22 4.59
C ALA A 119 11.01 1.76 3.22
N GLY A 120 11.97 0.85 3.19
CA GLY A 120 12.41 0.21 1.95
C GLY A 120 11.27 -0.53 1.27
N PRO A 121 11.35 -0.74 -0.06
CA PRO A 121 10.34 -1.50 -0.79
C PRO A 121 10.21 -2.91 -0.23
N LEU A 122 8.99 -3.35 0.04
CA LEU A 122 8.70 -4.74 0.35
C LEU A 122 8.16 -5.41 -0.91
N ILE A 123 8.93 -6.31 -1.50
CA ILE A 123 8.54 -7.07 -2.69
C ILE A 123 8.50 -8.55 -2.31
N VAL A 124 7.33 -9.16 -2.46
CA VAL A 124 7.13 -10.59 -2.23
C VAL A 124 7.08 -11.29 -3.57
N ASN A 125 8.13 -12.07 -3.86
CA ASN A 125 8.21 -12.86 -5.08
C ASN A 125 7.50 -14.21 -4.87
N LEU A 126 6.49 -14.48 -5.71
CA LEU A 126 5.67 -15.70 -5.62
C LEU A 126 6.14 -16.80 -6.57
N GLY A 127 7.14 -16.54 -7.41
CA GLY A 127 7.68 -17.51 -8.35
C GLY A 127 6.69 -17.98 -9.42
N ALA A 128 5.69 -17.16 -9.77
CA ALA A 128 4.65 -17.50 -10.73
C ALA A 128 5.03 -16.98 -12.12
N GLN A 129 5.49 -17.87 -13.00
CA GLN A 129 6.02 -17.52 -14.32
C GLN A 129 5.30 -18.20 -15.50
N THR A 130 4.31 -19.06 -15.23
CA THR A 130 3.46 -19.65 -16.26
C THR A 130 2.06 -19.02 -16.21
N PRO A 131 1.29 -19.01 -17.31
CA PRO A 131 -0.08 -18.50 -17.29
C PRO A 131 -0.95 -19.13 -16.20
N GLU A 132 -0.82 -20.44 -16.01
CA GLU A 132 -1.57 -21.19 -15.00
C GLU A 132 -1.20 -20.73 -13.58
N ALA A 133 0.08 -20.60 -13.29
CA ALA A 133 0.57 -20.15 -11.98
C ALA A 133 0.23 -18.68 -11.72
N ILE A 134 0.29 -17.84 -12.75
CA ILE A 134 -0.05 -16.40 -12.65
C ILE A 134 -1.53 -16.21 -12.33
N LEU A 135 -2.41 -17.00 -12.95
CA LEU A 135 -3.86 -16.90 -12.79
C LEU A 135 -4.39 -17.64 -11.56
N ALA A 136 -3.63 -18.58 -11.00
CA ALA A 136 -4.04 -19.37 -9.85
C ALA A 136 -4.15 -18.52 -8.58
N PRO A 137 -5.06 -18.88 -7.66
CA PRO A 137 -5.08 -18.30 -6.32
C PRO A 137 -3.72 -18.44 -5.64
N LYS A 138 -3.29 -17.38 -4.95
CA LYS A 138 -1.97 -17.33 -4.32
C LYS A 138 -2.03 -17.59 -2.82
N ARG A 139 -1.01 -18.24 -2.34
CA ARG A 139 -0.68 -18.31 -0.91
C ARG A 139 0.62 -17.55 -0.66
N VAL A 140 0.62 -16.69 0.34
CA VAL A 140 1.80 -15.93 0.77
C VAL A 140 2.44 -16.67 1.93
N ALA A 141 3.76 -16.89 1.85
CA ALA A 141 4.51 -17.56 2.91
C ALA A 141 4.39 -16.80 4.24
N GLY A 142 4.39 -17.53 5.35
CA GLY A 142 4.24 -16.95 6.69
C GLY A 142 5.28 -15.88 7.01
N GLN A 143 6.52 -16.05 6.56
CA GLN A 143 7.59 -15.06 6.75
C GLN A 143 7.32 -13.78 5.97
N ALA A 144 6.80 -13.86 4.76
CA ALA A 144 6.42 -12.69 3.97
C ALA A 144 5.24 -11.95 4.61
N LEU A 145 4.24 -12.67 5.12
CA LEU A 145 3.15 -12.06 5.88
C LEU A 145 3.65 -11.41 7.17
N GLN A 146 4.64 -11.99 7.83
CA GLN A 146 5.25 -11.39 9.02
C GLN A 146 5.93 -10.06 8.68
N SER A 147 6.65 -9.98 7.56
CA SER A 147 7.22 -8.72 7.08
C SER A 147 6.14 -7.66 6.82
N CYS A 148 4.98 -8.06 6.30
CA CYS A 148 3.85 -7.15 6.11
C CYS A 148 3.27 -6.67 7.46
N ARG A 149 3.15 -7.56 8.45
CA ARG A 149 2.71 -7.19 9.81
C ARG A 149 3.66 -6.18 10.44
N GLU A 150 4.96 -6.43 10.36
CA GLU A 150 5.98 -5.52 10.90
C GLU A 150 5.93 -4.16 10.22
N LEU A 151 5.76 -4.12 8.91
CA LEU A 151 5.62 -2.87 8.16
C LEU A 151 4.38 -2.09 8.59
N GLY A 152 3.23 -2.74 8.69
CA GLY A 152 1.98 -2.10 9.13
C GLY A 152 2.08 -1.56 10.55
N ALA A 153 2.62 -2.36 11.48
CA ALA A 153 2.83 -1.95 12.87
C ALA A 153 3.80 -0.77 12.97
N ALA A 154 4.91 -0.81 12.23
CA ALA A 154 5.92 0.26 12.26
C ALA A 154 5.37 1.58 11.71
N LEU A 155 4.59 1.53 10.63
CA LEU A 155 3.96 2.74 10.06
C LEU A 155 2.95 3.35 11.03
N ALA A 156 2.06 2.56 11.61
CA ALA A 156 1.05 3.04 12.56
C ALA A 156 1.70 3.62 13.81
N GLU A 157 2.71 2.94 14.35
CA GLU A 157 3.43 3.41 15.53
C GLU A 157 4.23 4.68 15.25
N GLY A 158 4.91 4.75 14.11
CA GLY A 158 5.64 5.95 13.70
C GLY A 158 4.75 7.17 13.55
N LEU A 159 3.55 6.99 12.97
CA LEU A 159 2.54 8.05 12.91
C LEU A 159 2.08 8.46 14.31
N ARG A 160 1.79 7.48 15.18
CA ARG A 160 1.34 7.74 16.56
C ARG A 160 2.37 8.52 17.37
N LEU A 161 3.66 8.23 17.17
CA LEU A 161 4.77 8.87 17.87
C LEU A 161 5.23 10.18 17.21
N GLY A 162 4.73 10.50 16.01
CA GLY A 162 5.17 11.69 15.27
C GLY A 162 6.63 11.59 14.80
N ILE A 163 7.09 10.38 14.46
CA ILE A 163 8.49 10.16 14.02
C ILE A 163 8.69 10.56 12.56
N PHE A 164 7.66 10.54 11.75
CA PHE A 164 7.71 10.81 10.31
C PHE A 164 7.48 12.27 9.98
#